data_4c314892476b142387c5ce416a536de7
#
_entry.id   4c314892476b142387c5ce416a536de7
#
_cell.length_a   1.000
_cell.length_b   1.000
_cell.length_c   1.000
_cell.angle_alpha   90.00
_cell.angle_beta   90.00
_cell.angle_gamma   90.00
#
_symmetry.space_group_name_H-M   'P 1'
#
loop_
_entity.id
_entity.type
_entity.pdbx_description
1 polymer ?
#
loop_
_entity_poly.entity_id
_entity_poly.type
_entity_poly.pdbx_seq_one_letter_code
_entity_poly.pdbx_strand_id
1 'polypeptide(L)'
;MRLKSEFSKTPDLIIKEIKLNMLNTLYVIYLETVSGSNKVNDYILKNVIDNKDKINKNNFQNYLAGPNTKEINKYDKIEYFLTNGFTIVVLKDKIYGVETRADINRAVANADVETSINGPKDSFTENYQINIGLIKRRLKSHNLKIDNRVIGRKTSTQVGVLYFEDIADLDMVQNVLDKLDNIDIDGVIDSSSIGYLIDNEASNVYPTFLQTERPDMVATSLLEGKIAIVMDTTPFVLIIPAFFIDFINPNIDNYSKSKNINFIKI
;
A
#
# COMPACT_ATOMS: atom_id res chain seq x y z
N MET A 1 9.49 -1.84 -20.80
CA MET A 1 9.51 -2.75 -19.63
C MET A 1 8.10 -2.84 -19.06
N ARG A 2 7.42 -3.95 -19.30
CA ARG A 2 6.01 -4.18 -18.94
C ARG A 2 5.72 -3.97 -17.43
N LEU A 3 6.57 -4.47 -16.52
CA LEU A 3 6.38 -4.26 -15.07
C LEU A 3 6.33 -2.79 -14.65
N LYS A 4 7.15 -1.91 -15.22
CA LYS A 4 7.10 -0.48 -14.89
C LYS A 4 5.79 0.19 -15.32
N SER A 5 5.15 -0.29 -16.39
CA SER A 5 3.85 0.25 -16.82
C SER A 5 2.70 -0.31 -15.98
N GLU A 6 2.72 -1.61 -15.66
CA GLU A 6 1.67 -2.25 -14.83
C GLU A 6 1.67 -1.69 -13.40
N PHE A 7 2.85 -1.44 -12.83
CA PHE A 7 3.03 -0.83 -11.51
C PHE A 7 3.27 0.69 -11.58
N SER A 8 2.80 1.37 -12.64
CA SER A 8 2.78 2.83 -12.69
C SER A 8 1.96 3.36 -11.50
N LYS A 9 2.35 4.51 -10.92
CA LYS A 9 1.72 5.04 -9.70
C LYS A 9 1.76 4.06 -8.50
N THR A 10 2.83 3.27 -8.40
CA THR A 10 3.13 2.39 -7.26
C THR A 10 4.52 2.80 -6.77
N PRO A 11 4.59 3.86 -5.93
CA PRO A 11 5.86 4.53 -5.59
C PRO A 11 6.82 3.67 -4.78
N ASP A 12 6.33 2.60 -4.17
CA ASP A 12 7.12 1.64 -3.41
C ASP A 12 7.66 0.47 -4.25
N LEU A 13 7.46 0.48 -5.57
CA LEU A 13 8.12 -0.48 -6.46
C LEU A 13 9.60 -0.12 -6.60
N ILE A 14 10.46 -0.94 -6.04
CA ILE A 14 11.92 -0.80 -6.14
C ILE A 14 12.44 -1.76 -7.19
N ILE A 15 13.25 -1.24 -8.12
CA ILE A 15 13.98 -2.02 -9.13
C ILE A 15 15.46 -1.67 -9.01
N LYS A 16 16.25 -2.62 -8.51
CA LYS A 16 17.70 -2.50 -8.42
C LYS A 16 18.37 -3.27 -9.55
N GLU A 17 19.34 -2.64 -10.19
CA GLU A 17 20.14 -3.24 -11.27
C GLU A 17 21.55 -3.52 -10.73
N ILE A 18 21.98 -4.78 -10.79
CA ILE A 18 23.31 -5.20 -10.37
C ILE A 18 24.05 -5.71 -11.59
N LYS A 19 25.07 -4.98 -12.03
CA LYS A 19 25.96 -5.40 -13.12
C LYS A 19 26.89 -6.49 -12.62
N LEU A 20 26.71 -7.72 -13.10
CA LEU A 20 27.59 -8.85 -12.80
C LEU A 20 28.87 -8.79 -13.66
N ASN A 21 28.71 -8.46 -14.96
CA ASN A 21 29.80 -8.26 -15.92
C ASN A 21 29.28 -7.41 -17.11
N MET A 22 30.12 -7.21 -18.15
CA MET A 22 29.73 -6.39 -19.31
C MET A 22 28.46 -6.88 -20.04
N LEU A 23 28.13 -8.17 -19.97
CA LEU A 23 27.02 -8.79 -20.72
C LEU A 23 25.83 -9.19 -19.86
N ASN A 24 25.96 -9.15 -18.53
CA ASN A 24 24.95 -9.68 -17.62
C ASN A 24 24.60 -8.68 -16.53
N THR A 25 23.33 -8.26 -16.52
CA THR A 25 22.72 -7.47 -15.44
C THR A 25 21.68 -8.31 -14.74
N LEU A 26 21.73 -8.37 -13.41
CA LEU A 26 20.74 -9.00 -12.56
C LEU A 26 19.80 -7.90 -12.04
N TYR A 27 18.51 -8.15 -12.12
CA TYR A 27 17.48 -7.23 -11.61
C TYR A 27 16.89 -7.79 -10.33
N VAL A 28 16.77 -6.94 -9.31
CA VAL A 28 16.11 -7.24 -8.04
C VAL A 28 14.92 -6.31 -7.91
N ILE A 29 13.71 -6.88 -7.86
CA ILE A 29 12.44 -6.16 -7.96
C ILE A 29 11.57 -6.52 -6.75
N TYR A 30 11.12 -5.55 -6.00
CA TYR A 30 10.25 -5.77 -4.83
C TYR A 30 9.38 -4.55 -4.52
N LEU A 31 8.31 -4.78 -3.75
CA LEU A 31 7.50 -3.71 -3.18
C LEU A 31 7.98 -3.45 -1.74
N GLU A 32 8.48 -2.25 -1.48
CA GLU A 32 9.14 -1.89 -0.22
C GLU A 32 8.20 -2.03 0.99
N THR A 33 6.92 -1.66 0.84
CA THR A 33 5.94 -1.67 1.92
C THR A 33 5.51 -3.06 2.39
N VAL A 34 5.66 -4.09 1.55
CA VAL A 34 5.31 -5.48 1.88
C VAL A 34 6.51 -6.42 1.98
N SER A 35 7.71 -5.94 1.64
CA SER A 35 8.98 -6.68 1.72
C SER A 35 9.85 -6.12 2.84
N GLY A 36 10.48 -6.99 3.61
CA GLY A 36 11.45 -6.60 4.66
C GLY A 36 12.79 -6.22 4.05
N SER A 37 13.18 -4.96 4.14
CA SER A 37 14.44 -4.45 3.56
C SER A 37 15.67 -5.21 4.05
N ASN A 38 15.73 -5.59 5.33
CA ASN A 38 16.80 -6.43 5.87
C ASN A 38 16.83 -7.81 5.22
N LYS A 39 15.65 -8.44 5.01
CA LYS A 39 15.56 -9.75 4.34
C LYS A 39 15.99 -9.67 2.87
N VAL A 40 15.62 -8.59 2.17
CA VAL A 40 16.08 -8.35 0.78
C VAL A 40 17.61 -8.22 0.75
N ASN A 41 18.17 -7.46 1.69
CA ASN A 41 19.61 -7.30 1.80
C ASN A 41 20.32 -8.64 2.10
N ASP A 42 19.91 -9.33 3.16
CA ASP A 42 20.62 -10.50 3.66
C ASP A 42 20.45 -11.74 2.78
N TYR A 43 19.24 -11.92 2.20
CA TYR A 43 18.95 -13.11 1.39
C TYR A 43 19.38 -12.96 -0.07
N ILE A 44 19.51 -11.70 -0.57
CA ILE A 44 19.72 -11.47 -2.00
C ILE A 44 20.92 -10.54 -2.25
N LEU A 45 20.82 -9.27 -1.83
CA LEU A 45 21.76 -8.23 -2.28
C LEU A 45 23.18 -8.51 -1.85
N LYS A 46 23.41 -8.82 -0.58
CA LYS A 46 24.75 -9.13 -0.04
C LYS A 46 25.38 -10.32 -0.77
N ASN A 47 24.65 -11.43 -0.86
CA ASN A 47 25.15 -12.65 -1.49
C ASN A 47 25.48 -12.43 -2.98
N VAL A 48 24.65 -11.66 -3.69
CA VAL A 48 24.86 -11.37 -5.12
C VAL A 48 26.04 -10.42 -5.30
N ILE A 49 26.18 -9.39 -4.49
CA ILE A 49 27.26 -8.41 -4.59
C ILE A 49 28.62 -9.05 -4.26
N ASP A 50 28.68 -9.82 -3.18
CA ASP A 50 29.91 -10.47 -2.73
C ASP A 50 30.43 -11.55 -3.70
N ASN A 51 29.54 -12.08 -4.53
CA ASN A 51 29.86 -13.18 -5.47
C ASN A 51 29.63 -12.83 -6.95
N LYS A 52 29.52 -11.54 -7.30
CA LYS A 52 29.12 -11.08 -8.64
C LYS A 52 29.92 -11.71 -9.78
N ASP A 53 31.23 -11.94 -9.59
CA ASP A 53 32.13 -12.47 -10.61
C ASP A 53 31.96 -13.99 -10.84
N LYS A 54 31.32 -14.70 -9.89
CA LYS A 54 31.05 -16.15 -9.93
C LYS A 54 29.65 -16.48 -10.45
N ILE A 55 28.76 -15.47 -10.46
CA ILE A 55 27.34 -15.65 -10.79
C ILE A 55 27.14 -15.68 -12.30
N ASN A 56 26.40 -16.70 -12.76
CA ASN A 56 25.94 -16.83 -14.12
C ASN A 56 24.48 -17.32 -14.16
N LYS A 57 23.89 -17.40 -15.35
CA LYS A 57 22.49 -17.81 -15.56
C LYS A 57 22.13 -19.17 -14.94
N ASN A 58 23.08 -20.10 -14.87
CA ASN A 58 22.80 -21.47 -14.45
C ASN A 58 22.97 -21.69 -12.94
N ASN A 59 23.66 -20.78 -12.24
CA ASN A 59 23.99 -20.95 -10.83
C ASN A 59 23.47 -19.84 -9.91
N PHE A 60 22.91 -18.74 -10.42
CA PHE A 60 22.56 -17.59 -9.58
C PHE A 60 21.54 -17.92 -8.50
N GLN A 61 20.68 -18.91 -8.71
CA GLN A 61 19.75 -19.41 -7.71
C GLN A 61 20.44 -19.86 -6.41
N ASN A 62 21.68 -20.36 -6.50
CA ASN A 62 22.43 -20.81 -5.33
C ASN A 62 22.88 -19.67 -4.41
N TYR A 63 22.79 -18.44 -4.88
CA TYR A 63 23.10 -17.23 -4.12
C TYR A 63 21.86 -16.54 -3.55
N LEU A 64 20.67 -17.14 -3.72
CA LEU A 64 19.41 -16.67 -3.18
C LEU A 64 19.09 -17.47 -1.90
N ALA A 65 19.42 -16.89 -0.74
CA ALA A 65 19.38 -17.57 0.55
C ALA A 65 18.01 -17.48 1.27
N GLY A 66 16.95 -17.07 0.58
CA GLY A 66 15.62 -16.97 1.19
C GLY A 66 15.02 -18.33 1.57
N PRO A 67 14.22 -18.42 2.64
CA PRO A 67 13.65 -19.66 3.14
C PRO A 67 12.71 -20.35 2.13
N ASN A 68 12.13 -19.57 1.24
CA ASN A 68 11.25 -20.06 0.18
C ASN A 68 11.63 -19.35 -1.13
N THR A 69 12.36 -20.07 -1.99
CA THR A 69 12.78 -19.60 -3.32
C THR A 69 12.12 -20.46 -4.39
N LYS A 70 11.43 -19.81 -5.33
CA LYS A 70 10.67 -20.48 -6.40
C LYS A 70 11.04 -19.95 -7.77
N GLU A 71 11.23 -20.83 -8.74
CA GLU A 71 11.34 -20.45 -10.14
C GLU A 71 9.96 -20.03 -10.68
N ILE A 72 9.93 -18.92 -11.42
CA ILE A 72 8.71 -18.34 -11.99
C ILE A 72 8.78 -18.52 -13.51
N ASN A 73 7.96 -19.45 -14.02
CA ASN A 73 7.96 -19.81 -15.44
C ASN A 73 6.92 -19.02 -16.26
N LYS A 74 6.04 -18.24 -15.61
CA LYS A 74 4.99 -17.47 -16.26
C LYS A 74 5.00 -16.04 -15.72
N TYR A 75 5.00 -15.07 -16.64
CA TYR A 75 4.99 -13.65 -16.30
C TYR A 75 3.79 -13.26 -15.42
N ASP A 76 2.61 -13.78 -15.73
CA ASP A 76 1.36 -13.47 -15.00
C ASP A 76 1.41 -13.79 -13.50
N LYS A 77 2.38 -14.63 -13.08
CA LYS A 77 2.59 -14.94 -11.66
C LYS A 77 3.43 -13.88 -10.93
N ILE A 78 4.11 -12.99 -11.63
CA ILE A 78 5.02 -12.00 -11.01
C ILE A 78 4.24 -11.08 -10.08
N GLU A 79 3.09 -10.58 -10.50
CA GLU A 79 2.21 -9.77 -9.67
C GLU A 79 1.85 -10.46 -8.35
N TYR A 80 1.40 -11.72 -8.44
CA TYR A 80 1.08 -12.52 -7.26
C TYR A 80 2.25 -12.61 -6.28
N PHE A 81 3.46 -12.84 -6.76
CA PHE A 81 4.64 -12.92 -5.91
C PHE A 81 4.98 -11.56 -5.31
N LEU A 82 5.02 -10.48 -6.10
CA LEU A 82 5.32 -9.13 -5.62
C LEU A 82 4.33 -8.67 -4.55
N THR A 83 3.03 -8.80 -4.81
CA THR A 83 1.97 -8.37 -3.87
C THR A 83 1.89 -9.24 -2.61
N ASN A 84 2.49 -10.43 -2.63
CA ASN A 84 2.63 -11.32 -1.47
C ASN A 84 3.98 -11.16 -0.74
N GLY A 85 4.76 -10.11 -1.03
CA GLY A 85 6.00 -9.79 -0.31
C GLY A 85 7.19 -10.67 -0.71
N PHE A 86 7.20 -11.18 -1.92
CA PHE A 86 8.38 -11.81 -2.51
C PHE A 86 9.20 -10.79 -3.28
N THR A 87 10.50 -10.93 -3.25
CA THR A 87 11.41 -10.22 -4.13
C THR A 87 11.65 -11.05 -5.39
N ILE A 88 11.45 -10.43 -6.55
CA ILE A 88 11.69 -11.05 -7.84
C ILE A 88 13.13 -10.79 -8.25
N VAL A 89 13.86 -11.86 -8.59
CA VAL A 89 15.23 -11.78 -9.09
C VAL A 89 15.26 -12.31 -10.52
N VAL A 90 15.73 -11.47 -11.44
CA VAL A 90 15.76 -11.77 -12.88
C VAL A 90 17.19 -11.73 -13.40
N LEU A 91 17.60 -12.78 -14.06
CA LEU A 91 18.85 -12.82 -14.83
C LEU A 91 18.59 -13.44 -16.19
N LYS A 92 18.64 -12.64 -17.25
CA LYS A 92 18.26 -13.03 -18.63
C LYS A 92 16.80 -13.52 -18.67
N ASP A 93 16.59 -14.79 -19.04
CA ASP A 93 15.29 -15.47 -19.16
C ASP A 93 14.87 -16.24 -17.88
N LYS A 94 15.72 -16.27 -16.86
CA LYS A 94 15.44 -16.94 -15.59
C LYS A 94 14.90 -15.96 -14.56
N ILE A 95 13.78 -16.33 -13.94
CA ILE A 95 13.09 -15.51 -12.92
C ILE A 95 12.87 -16.35 -11.67
N TYR A 96 13.28 -15.82 -10.53
CA TYR A 96 13.04 -16.43 -9.21
C TYR A 96 12.31 -15.47 -8.30
N GLY A 97 11.34 -15.98 -7.52
CA GLY A 97 10.72 -15.29 -6.39
C GLY A 97 11.31 -15.78 -5.09
N VAL A 98 11.87 -14.87 -4.31
CA VAL A 98 12.46 -15.13 -2.99
C VAL A 98 11.55 -14.53 -1.92
N GLU A 99 11.13 -15.33 -0.94
CA GLU A 99 10.27 -14.85 0.13
C GLU A 99 11.02 -13.89 1.05
N THR A 100 10.56 -12.62 1.07
CA THR A 100 11.16 -11.52 1.84
C THR A 100 10.11 -10.73 2.62
N ARG A 101 8.95 -11.31 2.90
CA ARG A 101 7.81 -10.64 3.55
C ARG A 101 8.22 -9.81 4.76
N ALA A 102 7.70 -8.58 4.82
CA ALA A 102 7.87 -7.70 5.97
C ALA A 102 7.14 -8.27 7.21
N ASP A 103 7.75 -8.12 8.38
CA ASP A 103 7.17 -8.52 9.67
C ASP A 103 6.32 -7.37 10.25
N ILE A 104 5.26 -7.00 9.55
CA ILE A 104 4.39 -5.85 9.88
C ILE A 104 3.66 -6.07 11.24
N ASN A 105 3.42 -7.31 11.64
CA ASN A 105 2.63 -7.64 12.83
C ASN A 105 3.22 -7.17 14.16
N ARG A 106 4.52 -6.87 14.25
CA ARG A 106 5.18 -6.45 15.49
C ARG A 106 4.94 -4.99 15.87
N ALA A 107 4.51 -4.17 14.93
CA ALA A 107 4.29 -2.73 15.11
C ALA A 107 2.81 -2.35 15.25
N VAL A 108 1.90 -3.32 15.12
CA VAL A 108 0.46 -3.07 15.04
C VAL A 108 -0.17 -3.22 16.41
N ALA A 109 -0.77 -2.15 16.93
CA ALA A 109 -1.62 -2.16 18.12
C ALA A 109 -3.03 -2.68 17.79
N ASN A 110 -3.81 -2.96 18.84
CA ASN A 110 -5.24 -3.15 18.68
C ASN A 110 -5.92 -1.79 18.47
N ALA A 111 -7.03 -1.78 17.72
CA ALA A 111 -7.87 -0.61 17.59
C ALA A 111 -8.44 -0.22 18.97
N ASP A 112 -8.07 0.95 19.48
CA ASP A 112 -8.47 1.40 20.82
C ASP A 112 -9.78 2.21 20.77
N VAL A 113 -10.05 2.89 19.66
CA VAL A 113 -11.22 3.77 19.49
C VAL A 113 -12.36 3.03 18.78
N GLU A 114 -12.06 2.24 17.75
CA GLU A 114 -13.03 1.49 16.96
C GLU A 114 -12.94 -0.01 17.22
N THR A 115 -13.33 -0.47 18.40
CA THR A 115 -13.25 -1.89 18.76
C THR A 115 -14.20 -2.75 17.93
N SER A 116 -13.65 -3.68 17.15
CA SER A 116 -14.43 -4.68 16.43
C SER A 116 -14.82 -5.84 17.34
N ILE A 117 -16.11 -6.19 17.41
CA ILE A 117 -16.60 -7.35 18.18
C ILE A 117 -16.24 -8.65 17.45
N ASN A 118 -16.45 -8.72 16.13
CA ASN A 118 -16.29 -9.91 15.30
C ASN A 118 -15.46 -9.61 14.04
N GLY A 119 -14.27 -9.02 14.15
CA GLY A 119 -13.45 -8.66 12.98
C GLY A 119 -11.96 -8.59 13.29
N PRO A 120 -11.14 -8.20 12.32
CA PRO A 120 -9.74 -7.89 12.55
C PRO A 120 -9.61 -6.84 13.64
N LYS A 121 -8.59 -7.00 14.50
CA LYS A 121 -8.33 -6.07 15.61
C LYS A 121 -7.12 -5.18 15.36
N ASP A 122 -6.44 -5.37 14.23
CA ASP A 122 -5.30 -4.56 13.87
C ASP A 122 -5.73 -3.14 13.49
N SER A 123 -4.96 -2.17 13.93
CA SER A 123 -5.14 -0.75 13.72
C SER A 123 -3.98 -0.16 12.93
N PHE A 124 -4.19 0.98 12.31
CA PHE A 124 -3.13 1.80 11.75
C PHE A 124 -2.21 2.35 12.85
N THR A 125 -1.04 2.78 12.43
CA THR A 125 -0.01 3.37 13.28
C THR A 125 0.33 4.79 12.80
N GLU A 126 1.21 5.49 13.49
CA GLU A 126 1.72 6.80 13.05
C GLU A 126 2.70 6.69 11.87
N ASN A 127 3.10 5.48 11.47
CA ASN A 127 4.07 5.27 10.39
C ASN A 127 3.37 5.04 9.05
N TYR A 128 3.59 5.96 8.11
CA TYR A 128 3.03 5.91 6.76
C TYR A 128 3.30 4.58 6.03
N GLN A 129 4.55 4.10 6.04
CA GLN A 129 4.94 2.89 5.30
C GLN A 129 4.25 1.63 5.85
N ILE A 130 4.13 1.54 7.18
CA ILE A 130 3.40 0.45 7.84
C ILE A 130 1.94 0.49 7.44
N ASN A 131 1.31 1.65 7.45
CA ASN A 131 -0.10 1.83 7.11
C ASN A 131 -0.39 1.43 5.66
N ILE A 132 0.44 1.85 4.71
CA ILE A 132 0.36 1.39 3.31
C ILE A 132 0.53 -0.13 3.22
N GLY A 133 1.48 -0.70 3.96
CA GLY A 133 1.72 -2.15 4.03
C GLY A 133 0.50 -2.93 4.55
N LEU A 134 -0.20 -2.41 5.57
CA LEU A 134 -1.42 -3.01 6.12
C LEU A 134 -2.57 -3.05 5.10
N ILE A 135 -2.72 -1.99 4.30
CA ILE A 135 -3.71 -1.93 3.21
C ILE A 135 -3.32 -2.92 2.10
N LYS A 136 -2.07 -2.90 1.64
CA LYS A 136 -1.59 -3.79 0.55
C LYS A 136 -1.60 -5.27 0.92
N ARG A 137 -1.47 -5.62 2.19
CA ARG A 137 -1.64 -7.02 2.65
C ARG A 137 -3.04 -7.56 2.37
N ARG A 138 -4.06 -6.69 2.39
CA ARG A 138 -5.45 -7.04 2.11
C ARG A 138 -5.77 -6.93 0.62
N LEU A 139 -5.25 -5.91 -0.03
CA LEU A 139 -5.53 -5.56 -1.42
C LEU A 139 -4.31 -5.86 -2.30
N LYS A 140 -4.25 -7.10 -2.81
CA LYS A 140 -3.09 -7.63 -3.55
C LYS A 140 -3.27 -7.43 -5.06
N SER A 141 -3.35 -6.18 -5.50
CA SER A 141 -3.54 -5.83 -6.91
C SER A 141 -2.63 -4.68 -7.32
N HIS A 142 -2.13 -4.73 -8.55
CA HIS A 142 -1.40 -3.63 -9.18
C HIS A 142 -2.32 -2.45 -9.56
N ASN A 143 -3.66 -2.68 -9.61
CA ASN A 143 -4.63 -1.62 -9.85
C ASN A 143 -4.82 -0.69 -8.65
N LEU A 144 -4.37 -1.11 -7.46
CA LEU A 144 -4.29 -0.21 -6.31
C LEU A 144 -3.16 0.80 -6.54
N LYS A 145 -3.54 2.03 -6.84
CA LYS A 145 -2.63 3.16 -7.09
C LYS A 145 -2.43 4.00 -5.85
N ILE A 146 -1.28 4.65 -5.79
CA ILE A 146 -0.91 5.57 -4.71
C ILE A 146 -0.29 6.80 -5.34
N ASP A 147 -0.93 7.93 -5.18
CA ASP A 147 -0.37 9.24 -5.56
C ASP A 147 0.14 9.94 -4.29
N ASN A 148 1.46 10.12 -4.21
CA ASN A 148 2.10 10.75 -3.06
C ASN A 148 2.17 12.27 -3.19
N ARG A 149 1.94 12.96 -2.07
CA ARG A 149 2.14 14.40 -1.89
C ARG A 149 2.94 14.67 -0.63
N VAL A 150 3.51 15.85 -0.54
CA VAL A 150 4.15 16.35 0.68
C VAL A 150 3.49 17.68 1.02
N ILE A 151 2.89 17.78 2.20
CA ILE A 151 2.12 18.93 2.64
C ILE A 151 2.75 19.55 3.89
N GLY A 152 2.70 20.87 3.96
CA GLY A 152 3.29 21.66 5.06
C GLY A 152 4.72 22.10 4.78
N ARG A 153 4.92 23.42 4.74
CA ARG A 153 6.25 24.03 4.48
C ARG A 153 7.29 23.70 5.55
N LYS A 154 6.86 23.48 6.78
CA LYS A 154 7.74 23.16 7.93
C LYS A 154 7.68 21.69 8.33
N THR A 155 6.51 21.05 8.23
CA THR A 155 6.36 19.63 8.63
C THR A 155 6.77 18.67 7.55
N SER A 156 6.66 19.04 6.26
CA SER A 156 6.95 18.18 5.12
C SER A 156 6.28 16.80 5.26
N THR A 157 5.00 16.80 5.66
CA THR A 157 4.24 15.59 5.99
C THR A 157 3.89 14.82 4.72
N GLN A 158 4.23 13.53 4.68
CA GLN A 158 3.90 12.66 3.57
C GLN A 158 2.41 12.29 3.61
N VAL A 159 1.74 12.44 2.46
CA VAL A 159 0.32 12.13 2.26
C VAL A 159 0.19 11.26 1.01
N GLY A 160 -0.48 10.12 1.13
CA GLY A 160 -0.77 9.21 0.01
C GLY A 160 -2.26 9.16 -0.27
N VAL A 161 -2.64 9.35 -1.52
CA VAL A 161 -4.01 9.17 -2.03
C VAL A 161 -4.09 7.79 -2.68
N LEU A 162 -4.88 6.90 -2.09
CA LEU A 162 -5.05 5.51 -2.54
C LEU A 162 -6.40 5.34 -3.22
N TYR A 163 -6.40 4.64 -4.34
CA TYR A 163 -7.61 4.31 -5.08
C TYR A 163 -7.38 3.11 -6.01
N PHE A 164 -8.44 2.43 -6.40
CA PHE A 164 -8.40 1.44 -7.46
C PHE A 164 -8.64 2.10 -8.82
N GLU A 165 -7.66 2.01 -9.73
CA GLU A 165 -7.71 2.66 -11.05
C GLU A 165 -8.86 2.15 -11.93
N ASP A 166 -9.29 0.91 -11.72
CA ASP A 166 -10.35 0.23 -12.47
C ASP A 166 -11.76 0.35 -11.85
N ILE A 167 -11.88 0.93 -10.63
CA ILE A 167 -13.17 1.01 -9.92
C ILE A 167 -13.50 2.46 -9.52
N ALA A 168 -12.50 3.24 -9.12
CA ALA A 168 -12.73 4.59 -8.60
C ALA A 168 -13.15 5.56 -9.70
N ASP A 169 -13.92 6.57 -9.31
CA ASP A 169 -14.18 7.74 -10.14
C ASP A 169 -12.91 8.59 -10.25
N LEU A 170 -12.25 8.53 -11.41
CA LEU A 170 -10.98 9.20 -11.65
C LEU A 170 -11.10 10.74 -11.68
N ASP A 171 -12.26 11.29 -12.00
CA ASP A 171 -12.52 12.75 -11.92
C ASP A 171 -12.55 13.17 -10.46
N MET A 172 -13.15 12.37 -9.58
CA MET A 172 -13.12 12.60 -8.14
C MET A 172 -11.69 12.45 -7.58
N VAL A 173 -10.92 11.46 -8.03
CA VAL A 173 -9.51 11.31 -7.65
C VAL A 173 -8.73 12.56 -8.02
N GLN A 174 -8.88 13.06 -9.24
CA GLN A 174 -8.18 14.26 -9.70
C GLN A 174 -8.58 15.48 -8.89
N ASN A 175 -9.88 15.65 -8.58
CA ASN A 175 -10.36 16.74 -7.74
C ASN A 175 -9.71 16.73 -6.33
N VAL A 176 -9.59 15.54 -5.72
CA VAL A 176 -8.91 15.37 -4.42
C VAL A 176 -7.44 15.76 -4.53
N LEU A 177 -6.74 15.31 -5.58
CA LEU A 177 -5.33 15.64 -5.82
C LEU A 177 -5.12 17.13 -6.03
N ASP A 178 -5.98 17.79 -6.84
CA ASP A 178 -5.93 19.23 -7.10
C ASP A 178 -6.16 20.04 -5.82
N LYS A 179 -7.10 19.60 -4.95
CA LYS A 179 -7.32 20.23 -3.65
C LYS A 179 -6.10 20.09 -2.74
N LEU A 180 -5.47 18.91 -2.68
CA LEU A 180 -4.25 18.69 -1.90
C LEU A 180 -3.08 19.53 -2.42
N ASP A 181 -2.92 19.64 -3.73
CA ASP A 181 -1.85 20.43 -4.37
C ASP A 181 -2.02 21.95 -4.13
N ASN A 182 -3.24 22.42 -3.85
CA ASN A 182 -3.54 23.81 -3.51
C ASN A 182 -3.42 24.15 -2.01
N ILE A 183 -3.14 23.16 -1.14
CA ILE A 183 -2.95 23.41 0.29
C ILE A 183 -1.62 24.14 0.53
N ASP A 184 -1.67 25.40 0.96
CA ASP A 184 -0.50 26.18 1.34
C ASP A 184 -0.54 26.56 2.83
N ILE A 185 0.05 25.69 3.67
CA ILE A 185 0.11 25.85 5.13
C ILE A 185 1.51 25.55 5.67
N ASP A 186 1.79 26.02 6.87
CA ASP A 186 3.09 25.79 7.52
C ASP A 186 3.27 24.34 7.97
N GLY A 187 2.20 23.69 8.41
CA GLY A 187 2.28 22.30 8.87
C GLY A 187 0.93 21.64 9.03
N VAL A 188 0.95 20.30 8.92
CA VAL A 188 -0.16 19.40 9.20
C VAL A 188 0.29 18.43 10.28
N ILE A 189 -0.51 18.27 11.32
CA ILE A 189 -0.22 17.39 12.45
C ILE A 189 -1.24 16.24 12.50
N ASP A 190 -2.46 16.47 12.00
CA ASP A 190 -3.57 15.53 12.09
C ASP A 190 -4.33 15.41 10.75
N SER A 191 -4.80 14.20 10.43
CA SER A 191 -5.52 13.91 9.20
C SER A 191 -6.85 14.66 9.08
N SER A 192 -7.55 14.92 10.18
CA SER A 192 -8.78 15.70 10.14
C SER A 192 -8.58 17.10 9.55
N SER A 193 -7.43 17.72 9.81
CA SER A 193 -7.08 19.02 9.23
C SER A 193 -7.05 18.96 7.69
N ILE A 194 -6.51 17.89 7.12
CA ILE A 194 -6.55 17.66 5.67
C ILE A 194 -7.98 17.46 5.18
N GLY A 195 -8.77 16.66 5.91
CA GLY A 195 -10.18 16.44 5.59
C GLY A 195 -10.96 17.74 5.47
N TYR A 196 -10.84 18.64 6.44
CA TYR A 196 -11.51 19.96 6.42
C TYR A 196 -10.97 20.90 5.32
N LEU A 197 -9.68 20.84 5.01
CA LEU A 197 -9.10 21.64 3.93
C LEU A 197 -9.56 21.17 2.54
N ILE A 198 -9.85 19.89 2.38
CA ILE A 198 -10.41 19.32 1.15
C ILE A 198 -11.92 19.58 1.06
N ASP A 199 -12.63 19.52 2.20
CA ASP A 199 -14.10 19.68 2.28
C ASP A 199 -14.58 21.14 2.17
N ASN A 200 -13.90 22.00 1.53
CA ASN A 200 -14.05 23.45 1.41
C ASN A 200 -15.48 24.01 1.20
N GLU A 201 -16.52 23.17 1.33
CA GLU A 201 -17.92 23.59 1.25
C GLU A 201 -18.48 23.88 2.63
N ALA A 202 -18.35 25.13 3.06
CA ALA A 202 -18.91 25.65 4.31
C ALA A 202 -20.46 25.49 4.45
N SER A 203 -21.12 24.91 3.44
CA SER A 203 -22.56 24.64 3.38
C SER A 203 -22.94 23.20 3.77
N ASN A 204 -21.99 22.26 3.88
CA ASN A 204 -22.30 20.89 4.24
C ASN A 204 -22.57 20.75 5.73
N VAL A 205 -23.76 20.28 6.09
CA VAL A 205 -24.15 19.99 7.47
C VAL A 205 -23.39 18.80 8.04
N TYR A 206 -22.86 17.93 7.18
CA TYR A 206 -22.08 16.74 7.53
C TYR A 206 -20.75 16.72 6.79
N PRO A 207 -19.67 16.20 7.42
CA PRO A 207 -18.39 16.04 6.73
C PRO A 207 -18.52 15.10 5.53
N THR A 208 -17.80 15.40 4.44
CA THR A 208 -17.77 14.57 3.22
C THR A 208 -16.71 13.48 3.29
N PHE A 209 -16.05 13.32 4.42
CA PHE A 209 -15.07 12.29 4.68
C PHE A 209 -15.39 11.50 5.96
N LEU A 210 -15.04 10.25 5.97
CA LEU A 210 -15.02 9.37 7.14
C LEU A 210 -13.59 9.19 7.62
N GLN A 211 -13.37 9.17 8.93
CA GLN A 211 -12.08 8.92 9.54
C GLN A 211 -12.09 7.57 10.24
N THR A 212 -11.05 6.74 10.03
CA THR A 212 -10.96 5.42 10.65
C THR A 212 -9.52 5.02 10.96
N GLU A 213 -9.32 4.29 12.06
CA GLU A 213 -8.06 3.63 12.41
C GLU A 213 -7.99 2.18 11.90
N ARG A 214 -9.03 1.68 11.22
CA ARG A 214 -9.19 0.28 10.83
C ARG A 214 -8.78 -0.01 9.39
N PRO A 215 -7.72 -0.80 9.17
CA PRO A 215 -7.26 -1.16 7.81
C PRO A 215 -8.28 -2.00 7.01
N ASP A 216 -9.15 -2.77 7.68
CA ASP A 216 -10.19 -3.55 7.02
C ASP A 216 -11.31 -2.67 6.46
N MET A 217 -11.67 -1.59 7.17
CA MET A 217 -12.64 -0.60 6.69
C MET A 217 -12.11 0.13 5.44
N VAL A 218 -10.85 0.57 5.49
CA VAL A 218 -10.21 1.21 4.34
C VAL A 218 -10.17 0.26 3.14
N ALA A 219 -9.79 -1.01 3.36
CA ALA A 219 -9.75 -2.00 2.28
C ALA A 219 -11.13 -2.22 1.65
N THR A 220 -12.20 -2.32 2.45
CA THR A 220 -13.57 -2.47 1.95
C THR A 220 -14.00 -1.24 1.14
N SER A 221 -13.76 -0.04 1.66
CA SER A 221 -14.12 1.22 1.00
C SER A 221 -13.41 1.40 -0.34
N LEU A 222 -12.12 1.02 -0.41
CA LEU A 222 -11.37 1.04 -1.67
C LEU A 222 -11.95 0.07 -2.71
N LEU A 223 -12.42 -1.12 -2.30
CA LEU A 223 -13.11 -2.08 -3.18
C LEU A 223 -14.50 -1.59 -3.62
N GLU A 224 -15.09 -0.65 -2.90
CA GLU A 224 -16.34 0.04 -3.27
C GLU A 224 -16.09 1.26 -4.18
N GLY A 225 -14.85 1.53 -4.58
CA GLY A 225 -14.47 2.64 -5.47
C GLY A 225 -14.24 3.96 -4.74
N LYS A 226 -14.23 3.98 -3.40
CA LYS A 226 -13.89 5.17 -2.61
C LYS A 226 -12.38 5.43 -2.64
N ILE A 227 -11.98 6.61 -2.21
CA ILE A 227 -10.60 7.10 -2.12
C ILE A 227 -10.19 7.07 -0.65
N ALA A 228 -8.96 6.64 -0.37
CA ALA A 228 -8.39 6.71 0.97
C ALA A 228 -7.21 7.67 1.00
N ILE A 229 -7.11 8.51 2.03
CA ILE A 229 -5.97 9.40 2.26
C ILE A 229 -5.25 8.94 3.52
N VAL A 230 -4.04 8.46 3.34
CA VAL A 230 -3.13 8.04 4.40
C VAL A 230 -2.11 9.14 4.63
N MET A 231 -1.90 9.53 5.88
CA MET A 231 -0.94 10.56 6.25
C MET A 231 0.09 9.99 7.22
N ASP A 232 1.32 10.47 7.15
CA ASP A 232 2.34 10.18 8.14
C ASP A 232 2.01 10.85 9.47
N THR A 233 2.50 10.30 10.58
CA THR A 233 2.34 10.82 11.95
C THR A 233 0.93 10.69 12.57
N THR A 234 0.00 10.00 11.91
CA THR A 234 -1.35 9.74 12.45
C THR A 234 -1.84 8.33 12.14
N PRO A 235 -2.52 7.64 13.08
CA PRO A 235 -3.12 6.33 12.83
C PRO A 235 -4.47 6.43 12.11
N PHE A 236 -4.94 7.63 11.79
CA PHE A 236 -6.24 7.81 11.17
C PHE A 236 -6.14 8.05 9.66
N VAL A 237 -6.92 7.27 8.92
CA VAL A 237 -7.05 7.35 7.46
C VAL A 237 -8.39 7.98 7.12
N LEU A 238 -8.40 8.89 6.14
CA LEU A 238 -9.64 9.49 5.62
C LEU A 238 -10.16 8.67 4.45
N ILE A 239 -11.47 8.49 4.38
CA ILE A 239 -12.20 7.82 3.30
C ILE A 239 -13.13 8.84 2.65
N ILE A 240 -13.07 9.00 1.33
CA ILE A 240 -13.83 9.96 0.53
C ILE A 240 -14.46 9.23 -0.67
N PRO A 241 -15.73 9.51 -1.01
CA PRO A 241 -16.68 10.31 -0.27
C PRO A 241 -17.27 9.56 0.91
N ALA A 242 -17.68 10.28 1.96
CA ALA A 242 -18.52 9.75 3.00
C ALA A 242 -19.98 10.19 2.77
N PHE A 243 -20.91 9.29 2.95
CA PHE A 243 -22.33 9.55 2.86
C PHE A 243 -22.95 9.52 4.26
N PHE A 244 -24.08 10.18 4.46
CA PHE A 244 -24.79 10.21 5.74
C PHE A 244 -25.04 8.81 6.33
N ILE A 245 -25.30 7.83 5.47
CA ILE A 245 -25.49 6.43 5.87
C ILE A 245 -24.24 5.80 6.50
N ASP A 246 -23.04 6.25 6.10
CA ASP A 246 -21.77 5.75 6.63
C ASP A 246 -21.58 6.13 8.11
N PHE A 247 -22.20 7.25 8.54
CA PHE A 247 -22.17 7.72 9.93
C PHE A 247 -23.24 7.06 10.82
N ILE A 248 -24.38 6.66 10.24
CA ILE A 248 -25.48 6.02 10.98
C ILE A 248 -25.22 4.52 11.15
N ASN A 249 -24.55 3.91 10.20
CA ASN A 249 -24.25 2.47 10.17
C ASN A 249 -22.76 2.26 10.45
N PRO A 250 -22.31 2.42 11.68
CA PRO A 250 -20.92 2.14 12.00
C PRO A 250 -20.66 0.69 11.61
N ASN A 251 -19.68 0.45 10.75
CA ASN A 251 -19.29 -0.88 10.22
C ASN A 251 -18.79 -1.86 11.31
N ILE A 252 -19.18 -1.63 12.55
CA ILE A 252 -18.93 -2.48 13.72
C ILE A 252 -19.45 -3.90 13.46
N ASP A 253 -20.51 -4.05 12.67
CA ASP A 253 -21.23 -5.31 12.43
C ASP A 253 -21.17 -5.87 11.01
N ASN A 254 -20.27 -5.41 10.14
CA ASN A 254 -20.12 -5.99 8.79
C ASN A 254 -19.78 -7.50 8.82
N TYR A 255 -19.34 -8.01 9.97
CA TYR A 255 -19.05 -9.43 10.20
C TYR A 255 -20.18 -10.17 10.92
N SER A 256 -21.23 -9.48 11.38
CA SER A 256 -22.39 -10.14 11.99
C SER A 256 -23.36 -10.63 10.90
N LYS A 257 -23.66 -11.94 10.92
CA LYS A 257 -24.62 -12.59 9.99
C LYS A 257 -26.08 -12.25 10.29
N SER A 258 -26.40 -11.06 10.78
CA SER A 258 -27.79 -10.68 10.97
C SER A 258 -28.43 -10.36 9.62
N LYS A 259 -29.31 -11.26 9.15
CA LYS A 259 -30.09 -11.11 7.90
C LYS A 259 -30.94 -9.83 7.85
N ASN A 260 -31.07 -9.12 8.96
CA ASN A 260 -31.95 -7.94 9.05
C ASN A 260 -31.25 -6.62 8.69
N ILE A 261 -29.91 -6.61 8.59
CA ILE A 261 -29.15 -5.39 8.23
C ILE A 261 -29.11 -5.17 6.70
N ASN A 262 -29.32 -6.24 5.91
CA ASN A 262 -29.36 -6.13 4.44
C ASN A 262 -30.60 -5.37 3.91
N PHE A 263 -31.56 -4.99 4.74
CA PHE A 263 -32.75 -4.23 4.32
C PHE A 263 -32.49 -2.73 4.15
N ILE A 264 -31.35 -2.22 4.59
CA ILE A 264 -30.98 -0.79 4.49
C ILE A 264 -29.98 -0.52 3.34
N LYS A 265 -29.57 -1.57 2.62
CA LYS A 265 -28.76 -1.46 1.40
C LYS A 265 -29.66 -1.43 0.16
N ILE A 266 -30.53 -0.44 0.03
CA ILE A 266 -31.21 -0.09 -1.24
C ILE A 266 -30.83 1.32 -1.59
#